data_822b150abf254434cc10bea86d734c8f
#
_entry.id   822b150abf254434cc10bea86d734c8f
#
_cell.length_a   1.000
_cell.length_b   1.000
_cell.length_c   1.000
_cell.angle_alpha   90.00
_cell.angle_beta   90.00
_cell.angle_gamma   90.00
#
_symmetry.space_group_name_H-M   'P 1'
#
loop_
_entity.id
_entity.type
_entity.pdbx_description
1 polymer ?
#
loop_
_entity_poly.entity_id
_entity_poly.type
_entity_poly.pdbx_seq_one_letter_code
_entity_poly.pdbx_strand_id
1 'polypeptide(L)'
;MKKYIVFLILTGLFGFGLMGQNEKVGKELMKVIKTRASVRQFADKPIEVEKVSHMLLDAAMAAPTAMNKQPWEFIVITDSEIMEKMGKEFKNASALSTAKLAIIVCGNMKEAIEGESREFWVQDCSAATENLLLMAHSMGLGAVWCGIYPSKERTELLQKFLNLPENIVPLNIIPIGVPADNVAPKEKF
;
A
#
# COMPACT_ATOMS: atom_id res chain seq x y z
N MET A 1 34.36 -29.33 41.43
CA MET A 1 34.91 -28.09 40.89
C MET A 1 35.33 -28.30 39.44
N LYS A 2 34.78 -27.47 38.53
CA LYS A 2 35.25 -27.14 37.17
C LYS A 2 35.30 -28.22 36.13
N LYS A 3 34.29 -28.25 35.26
CA LYS A 3 34.40 -28.64 33.82
C LYS A 3 33.30 -27.96 33.02
N TYR A 4 33.47 -26.70 32.71
CA TYR A 4 32.71 -26.01 31.65
C TYR A 4 33.66 -24.99 31.01
N ILE A 5 34.32 -25.35 29.96
CA ILE A 5 34.88 -24.46 28.95
C ILE A 5 35.51 -25.39 27.88
N VAL A 6 34.80 -25.65 26.81
CA VAL A 6 35.29 -25.85 25.46
C VAL A 6 34.08 -26.30 24.59
N PHE A 7 33.30 -25.35 24.10
CA PHE A 7 32.42 -25.56 22.95
C PHE A 7 31.94 -24.24 22.36
N LEU A 8 32.86 -23.36 22.01
CA LEU A 8 32.48 -22.01 21.49
C LEU A 8 33.44 -21.48 20.40
N ILE A 9 34.02 -22.34 19.54
CA ILE A 9 34.95 -21.82 18.51
C ILE A 9 34.60 -22.24 17.07
N LEU A 10 33.55 -23.01 16.79
CA LEU A 10 33.27 -23.44 15.41
C LEU A 10 31.96 -22.91 14.78
N THR A 11 31.22 -22.05 15.42
CA THR A 11 29.97 -21.48 14.86
C THR A 11 30.07 -20.00 14.42
N GLY A 12 31.23 -19.37 14.57
CA GLY A 12 31.39 -17.94 14.38
C GLY A 12 31.46 -17.45 12.92
N LEU A 13 31.83 -18.28 11.97
CA LEU A 13 32.05 -17.82 10.58
C LEU A 13 30.77 -17.87 9.70
N PHE A 14 29.84 -18.76 9.97
CA PHE A 14 28.59 -18.82 9.21
C PHE A 14 27.54 -17.78 9.68
N GLY A 15 27.58 -17.38 10.93
CA GLY A 15 26.65 -16.39 11.50
C GLY A 15 26.95 -14.96 11.05
N PHE A 16 28.20 -14.59 10.81
CA PHE A 16 28.59 -13.23 10.42
C PHE A 16 28.12 -12.85 9.02
N GLY A 17 28.12 -13.79 8.07
CA GLY A 17 27.65 -13.53 6.71
C GLY A 17 26.14 -13.28 6.63
N LEU A 18 25.34 -14.07 7.35
CA LEU A 18 23.88 -13.94 7.42
C LEU A 18 23.45 -12.66 8.17
N MET A 19 24.13 -12.31 9.26
CA MET A 19 23.85 -11.06 9.99
C MET A 19 24.16 -9.81 9.14
N GLY A 20 25.26 -9.80 8.40
CA GLY A 20 25.62 -8.67 7.53
C GLY A 20 24.67 -8.50 6.34
N GLN A 21 24.17 -9.59 5.76
CA GLN A 21 23.18 -9.54 4.69
C GLN A 21 21.83 -9.04 5.19
N ASN A 22 21.38 -9.50 6.34
CA ASN A 22 20.12 -9.04 6.97
C ASN A 22 20.21 -7.57 7.38
N GLU A 23 21.35 -7.09 7.86
CA GLU A 23 21.55 -5.69 8.19
C GLU A 23 21.47 -4.79 6.95
N LYS A 24 22.01 -5.22 5.81
CA LYS A 24 21.89 -4.48 4.55
C LYS A 24 20.44 -4.37 4.09
N VAL A 25 19.71 -5.47 4.09
CA VAL A 25 18.27 -5.50 3.75
C VAL A 25 17.48 -4.58 4.68
N GLY A 26 17.75 -4.63 5.99
CA GLY A 26 17.11 -3.74 6.97
C GLY A 26 17.38 -2.26 6.71
N LYS A 27 18.60 -1.89 6.31
CA LYS A 27 18.95 -0.51 5.96
C LYS A 27 18.22 -0.02 4.70
N GLU A 28 18.13 -0.86 3.67
CA GLU A 28 17.38 -0.52 2.44
C GLU A 28 15.88 -0.37 2.73
N LEU A 29 15.27 -1.28 3.48
CA LEU A 29 13.88 -1.17 3.90
C LEU A 29 13.64 0.12 4.71
N MET A 30 14.51 0.42 5.67
CA MET A 30 14.42 1.65 6.47
C MET A 30 14.53 2.90 5.60
N LYS A 31 15.36 2.89 4.57
CA LYS A 31 15.46 3.97 3.59
C LYS A 31 14.13 4.17 2.87
N VAL A 32 13.51 3.11 2.34
CA VAL A 32 12.19 3.16 1.69
C VAL A 32 11.16 3.76 2.63
N ILE A 33 11.06 3.27 3.86
CA ILE A 33 10.09 3.75 4.86
C ILE A 33 10.27 5.25 5.15
N LYS A 34 11.53 5.70 5.34
CA LYS A 34 11.83 7.09 5.70
C LYS A 34 11.69 8.07 4.54
N THR A 35 11.92 7.61 3.31
CA THR A 35 11.93 8.49 2.13
C THR A 35 10.62 8.50 1.36
N ARG A 36 9.68 7.58 1.65
CA ARG A 36 8.37 7.60 1.04
C ARG A 36 7.64 8.93 1.32
N ALA A 37 7.17 9.53 0.26
CA ALA A 37 6.39 10.76 0.31
C ALA A 37 5.06 10.60 -0.45
N SER A 38 4.05 11.40 -0.08
CA SER A 38 2.77 11.47 -0.81
C SER A 38 2.93 12.32 -2.06
N VAL A 39 2.95 11.67 -3.21
CA VAL A 39 3.09 12.30 -4.53
C VAL A 39 1.70 12.56 -5.12
N ARG A 40 1.44 13.80 -5.53
CA ARG A 40 0.13 14.24 -6.04
C ARG A 40 0.17 14.82 -7.46
N GLN A 41 1.36 14.87 -8.06
CA GLN A 41 1.58 15.29 -9.43
C GLN A 41 2.45 14.25 -10.11
N PHE A 42 2.00 13.74 -11.25
CA PHE A 42 2.69 12.71 -11.99
C PHE A 42 3.10 13.22 -13.36
N ALA A 43 4.30 12.85 -13.79
CA ALA A 43 4.79 13.14 -15.13
C ALA A 43 4.00 12.34 -16.18
N ASP A 44 3.89 12.87 -17.37
CA ASP A 44 3.32 12.13 -18.49
C ASP A 44 4.36 11.13 -19.06
N LYS A 45 4.69 10.13 -18.24
CA LYS A 45 5.59 9.03 -18.59
C LYS A 45 4.83 7.71 -18.48
N PRO A 46 5.01 6.80 -19.46
CA PRO A 46 4.38 5.48 -19.39
C PRO A 46 4.95 4.66 -18.25
N ILE A 47 4.14 3.74 -17.73
CA ILE A 47 4.52 2.67 -16.81
C ILE A 47 4.09 1.33 -17.39
N GLU A 48 4.76 0.25 -17.01
CA GLU A 48 4.36 -1.12 -17.36
C GLU A 48 3.18 -1.53 -16.46
N VAL A 49 1.96 -1.06 -16.79
CA VAL A 49 0.77 -1.12 -15.91
C VAL A 49 0.52 -2.52 -15.36
N GLU A 50 0.56 -3.54 -16.21
CA GLU A 50 0.30 -4.94 -15.81
C GLU A 50 1.32 -5.40 -14.76
N LYS A 51 2.61 -5.28 -15.06
CA LYS A 51 3.69 -5.66 -14.15
C LYS A 51 3.66 -4.88 -12.84
N VAL A 52 3.45 -3.56 -12.93
CA VAL A 52 3.34 -2.68 -11.75
C VAL A 52 2.16 -3.11 -10.89
N SER A 53 0.98 -3.32 -11.48
CA SER A 53 -0.22 -3.73 -10.74
C SER A 53 0.01 -5.05 -10.00
N HIS A 54 0.57 -6.06 -10.66
CA HIS A 54 0.88 -7.35 -10.02
C HIS A 54 1.79 -7.18 -8.80
N MET A 55 2.91 -6.46 -8.96
CA MET A 55 3.85 -6.25 -7.85
C MET A 55 3.22 -5.49 -6.67
N LEU A 56 2.37 -4.50 -6.95
CA LEU A 56 1.69 -3.72 -5.93
C LEU A 56 0.64 -4.55 -5.18
N LEU A 57 -0.12 -5.38 -5.91
CA LEU A 57 -1.12 -6.26 -5.31
C LEU A 57 -0.49 -7.38 -4.49
N ASP A 58 0.61 -7.98 -4.97
CA ASP A 58 1.38 -8.99 -4.21
C ASP A 58 1.88 -8.41 -2.88
N ALA A 59 2.40 -7.18 -2.91
CA ALA A 59 2.84 -6.50 -1.69
C ALA A 59 1.67 -6.21 -0.74
N ALA A 60 0.53 -5.74 -1.28
CA ALA A 60 -0.67 -5.45 -0.50
C ALA A 60 -1.21 -6.72 0.17
N MET A 61 -1.35 -7.81 -0.58
CA MET A 61 -1.86 -9.10 -0.09
C MET A 61 -0.90 -9.81 0.89
N ALA A 62 0.36 -9.39 0.98
CA ALA A 62 1.30 -9.87 1.98
C ALA A 62 1.09 -9.25 3.38
N ALA A 63 0.17 -8.31 3.53
CA ALA A 63 -0.14 -7.70 4.82
C ALA A 63 -0.79 -8.71 5.79
N PRO A 64 -0.58 -8.58 7.11
CA PRO A 64 -1.31 -9.37 8.09
C PRO A 64 -2.78 -8.93 8.15
N THR A 65 -3.67 -9.84 8.52
CA THR A 65 -5.08 -9.53 8.80
C THR A 65 -5.55 -10.20 10.10
N ALA A 66 -6.53 -9.59 10.73
CA ALA A 66 -7.16 -10.17 11.90
C ALA A 66 -7.72 -11.57 11.57
N MET A 67 -7.31 -12.57 12.35
CA MET A 67 -7.66 -13.99 12.14
C MET A 67 -7.38 -14.53 10.72
N ASN A 68 -6.48 -13.92 9.99
CA ASN A 68 -6.18 -14.24 8.58
C ASN A 68 -7.41 -14.21 7.66
N LYS A 69 -8.35 -13.30 7.93
CA LYS A 69 -9.60 -13.17 7.18
C LYS A 69 -9.43 -12.62 5.77
N GLN A 70 -8.38 -11.84 5.55
CA GLN A 70 -8.06 -11.24 4.25
C GLN A 70 -9.28 -10.55 3.59
N PRO A 71 -9.95 -9.63 4.32
CA PRO A 71 -11.24 -9.06 3.90
C PRO A 71 -11.09 -7.96 2.84
N TRP A 72 -9.96 -7.90 2.19
CA TRP A 72 -9.69 -6.89 1.17
C TRP A 72 -10.15 -7.30 -0.22
N GLU A 73 -10.56 -6.31 -0.99
CA GLU A 73 -10.75 -6.37 -2.43
C GLU A 73 -10.00 -5.20 -3.07
N PHE A 74 -9.44 -5.43 -4.25
CA PHE A 74 -8.69 -4.42 -4.96
C PHE A 74 -9.32 -4.16 -6.33
N ILE A 75 -9.56 -2.88 -6.64
CA ILE A 75 -10.05 -2.47 -7.95
C ILE A 75 -8.94 -1.70 -8.64
N VAL A 76 -8.48 -2.22 -9.77
CA VAL A 76 -7.43 -1.61 -10.58
C VAL A 76 -8.07 -0.82 -11.71
N ILE A 77 -7.77 0.48 -11.80
CA ILE A 77 -8.28 1.38 -12.84
C ILE A 77 -7.12 1.90 -13.66
N THR A 78 -7.20 1.66 -14.98
CA THR A 78 -6.19 2.08 -15.96
C THR A 78 -6.78 3.01 -17.02
N ASP A 79 -8.10 3.12 -17.06
CA ASP A 79 -8.83 3.99 -17.96
C ASP A 79 -8.68 5.46 -17.53
N SER A 80 -8.04 6.25 -18.38
CA SER A 80 -7.76 7.66 -18.10
C SER A 80 -9.02 8.53 -18.00
N GLU A 81 -10.09 8.20 -18.76
CA GLU A 81 -11.34 8.95 -18.69
C GLU A 81 -12.08 8.69 -17.38
N ILE A 82 -12.05 7.45 -16.91
CA ILE A 82 -12.60 7.09 -15.58
C ILE A 82 -11.83 7.80 -14.49
N MET A 83 -10.49 7.77 -14.54
CA MET A 83 -9.63 8.45 -13.55
C MET A 83 -9.86 9.97 -13.56
N GLU A 84 -10.00 10.59 -14.73
CA GLU A 84 -10.29 12.03 -14.85
C GLU A 84 -11.65 12.38 -14.23
N LYS A 85 -12.69 11.61 -14.55
CA LYS A 85 -14.04 11.78 -13.98
C LYS A 85 -14.02 11.64 -12.45
N MET A 86 -13.32 10.61 -11.93
CA MET A 86 -13.14 10.42 -10.49
C MET A 86 -12.38 11.59 -9.85
N GLY A 87 -11.33 12.07 -10.49
CA GLY A 87 -10.53 13.21 -9.99
C GLY A 87 -11.32 14.52 -9.88
N LYS A 88 -12.34 14.71 -10.76
CA LYS A 88 -13.28 15.83 -10.69
C LYS A 88 -14.30 15.66 -9.58
N GLU A 89 -14.81 14.44 -9.39
CA GLU A 89 -15.84 14.13 -8.39
C GLU A 89 -15.25 14.10 -6.97
N PHE A 90 -14.07 13.50 -6.80
CA PHE A 90 -13.40 13.36 -5.50
C PHE A 90 -12.27 14.40 -5.35
N LYS A 91 -12.58 15.58 -4.80
CA LYS A 91 -11.63 16.70 -4.64
C LYS A 91 -10.33 16.29 -3.92
N ASN A 92 -10.41 15.34 -2.97
CA ASN A 92 -9.26 14.81 -2.25
C ASN A 92 -8.43 13.81 -3.07
N ALA A 93 -8.90 13.40 -4.24
CA ALA A 93 -8.24 12.49 -5.17
C ALA A 93 -7.90 13.15 -6.53
N SER A 94 -7.76 14.47 -6.58
CA SER A 94 -7.44 15.22 -7.80
C SER A 94 -6.16 14.76 -8.50
N ALA A 95 -5.24 14.11 -7.78
CA ALA A 95 -4.05 13.47 -8.33
C ALA A 95 -4.34 12.41 -9.41
N LEU A 96 -5.58 11.89 -9.47
CA LEU A 96 -6.04 10.96 -10.51
C LEU A 96 -5.92 11.54 -11.92
N SER A 97 -6.06 12.86 -12.06
CA SER A 97 -6.02 13.54 -13.38
C SER A 97 -4.69 13.38 -14.11
N THR A 98 -3.60 13.11 -13.39
CA THR A 98 -2.26 12.90 -13.96
C THR A 98 -1.71 11.49 -13.73
N ALA A 99 -2.43 10.66 -12.97
CA ALA A 99 -2.03 9.28 -12.69
C ALA A 99 -2.08 8.39 -13.96
N LYS A 100 -1.30 7.32 -13.94
CA LYS A 100 -1.31 6.30 -15.01
C LYS A 100 -2.01 5.01 -14.56
N LEU A 101 -2.24 4.89 -13.27
CA LEU A 101 -2.85 3.75 -12.62
C LEU A 101 -3.53 4.24 -11.34
N ALA A 102 -4.66 3.68 -10.98
CA ALA A 102 -5.25 3.83 -9.66
C ALA A 102 -5.61 2.46 -9.08
N ILE A 103 -5.35 2.27 -7.80
CA ILE A 103 -5.81 1.10 -7.05
C ILE A 103 -6.74 1.58 -5.95
N ILE A 104 -7.95 1.03 -5.90
CA ILE A 104 -8.89 1.26 -4.82
C ILE A 104 -8.84 0.07 -3.89
N VAL A 105 -8.53 0.31 -2.62
CA VAL A 105 -8.55 -0.72 -1.59
C VAL A 105 -9.91 -0.69 -0.92
N CYS A 106 -10.59 -1.83 -0.92
CA CYS A 106 -11.92 -2.00 -0.34
C CYS A 106 -11.90 -3.10 0.72
N GLY A 107 -12.79 -3.00 1.69
CA GLY A 107 -13.15 -4.12 2.56
C GLY A 107 -14.36 -4.86 2.01
N ASN A 108 -14.29 -6.19 2.02
CA ASN A 108 -15.43 -7.07 1.75
C ASN A 108 -16.10 -7.46 3.08
N MET A 109 -17.26 -6.88 3.35
CA MET A 109 -17.96 -7.08 4.62
C MET A 109 -18.50 -8.50 4.81
N LYS A 110 -18.49 -9.35 3.78
CA LYS A 110 -18.83 -10.77 3.90
C LYS A 110 -17.66 -11.61 4.42
N GLU A 111 -16.42 -11.16 4.17
CA GLU A 111 -15.20 -11.81 4.62
C GLU A 111 -14.66 -11.22 5.94
N ALA A 112 -15.08 -10.02 6.30
CA ALA A 112 -14.70 -9.38 7.55
C ALA A 112 -15.20 -10.18 8.78
N ILE A 113 -14.51 -10.01 9.92
CA ILE A 113 -14.95 -10.61 11.18
C ILE A 113 -16.35 -10.09 11.52
N GLU A 114 -17.19 -10.94 12.05
CA GLU A 114 -18.56 -10.56 12.46
C GLU A 114 -18.55 -9.84 13.83
N GLY A 115 -19.66 -9.14 14.11
CA GLY A 115 -19.91 -8.50 15.40
C GLY A 115 -19.05 -7.26 15.65
N GLU A 116 -18.67 -7.04 16.90
CA GLU A 116 -17.90 -5.85 17.35
C GLU A 116 -16.52 -5.75 16.71
N SER A 117 -15.94 -6.89 16.35
CA SER A 117 -14.62 -6.97 15.71
C SER A 117 -14.64 -6.67 14.20
N ARG A 118 -15.80 -6.37 13.63
CA ARG A 118 -15.92 -6.09 12.18
C ARG A 118 -14.98 -4.96 11.72
N GLU A 119 -14.83 -3.93 12.54
CA GLU A 119 -14.00 -2.75 12.22
C GLU A 119 -12.50 -3.06 12.05
N PHE A 120 -12.03 -4.27 12.37
CA PHE A 120 -10.64 -4.67 12.04
C PHE A 120 -10.36 -4.67 10.54
N TRP A 121 -11.40 -4.78 9.67
CA TRP A 121 -11.21 -4.65 8.23
C TRP A 121 -10.50 -3.35 7.84
N VAL A 122 -10.71 -2.25 8.59
CA VAL A 122 -10.04 -0.97 8.35
C VAL A 122 -8.55 -1.08 8.60
N GLN A 123 -8.15 -1.78 9.68
CA GLN A 123 -6.75 -2.00 10.02
C GLN A 123 -6.09 -2.93 8.98
N ASP A 124 -6.76 -4.01 8.61
CA ASP A 124 -6.31 -4.98 7.62
C ASP A 124 -6.07 -4.31 6.26
N CYS A 125 -7.05 -3.58 5.75
CA CYS A 125 -6.93 -2.85 4.49
C CYS A 125 -5.93 -1.68 4.58
N SER A 126 -5.73 -1.09 5.76
CA SER A 126 -4.71 -0.05 5.97
C SER A 126 -3.29 -0.63 5.91
N ALA A 127 -3.08 -1.81 6.51
CA ALA A 127 -1.80 -2.52 6.41
C ALA A 127 -1.47 -2.88 4.96
N ALA A 128 -2.45 -3.40 4.21
CA ALA A 128 -2.32 -3.68 2.78
C ALA A 128 -1.99 -2.41 1.98
N THR A 129 -2.66 -1.30 2.29
CA THR A 129 -2.41 -0.01 1.63
C THR A 129 -0.99 0.49 1.89
N GLU A 130 -0.47 0.41 3.12
CA GLU A 130 0.89 0.89 3.39
C GLU A 130 1.94 0.01 2.69
N ASN A 131 1.77 -1.31 2.64
CA ASN A 131 2.63 -2.20 1.86
C ASN A 131 2.66 -1.80 0.38
N LEU A 132 1.49 -1.50 -0.21
CA LEU A 132 1.36 -1.01 -1.58
C LEU A 132 2.12 0.30 -1.79
N LEU A 133 1.98 1.27 -0.87
CA LEU A 133 2.66 2.56 -0.95
C LEU A 133 4.18 2.44 -0.85
N LEU A 134 4.68 1.57 0.03
CA LEU A 134 6.12 1.28 0.18
C LEU A 134 6.67 0.60 -1.07
N MET A 135 5.93 -0.37 -1.64
CA MET A 135 6.32 -1.05 -2.87
C MET A 135 6.37 -0.06 -4.04
N ALA A 136 5.35 0.79 -4.23
CA ALA A 136 5.35 1.80 -5.29
C ALA A 136 6.59 2.71 -5.17
N HIS A 137 6.90 3.19 -3.96
CA HIS A 137 8.07 4.02 -3.72
C HIS A 137 9.40 3.29 -4.01
N SER A 138 9.52 2.02 -3.61
CA SER A 138 10.71 1.20 -3.88
C SER A 138 10.97 0.99 -5.38
N MET A 139 9.91 1.03 -6.19
CA MET A 139 9.97 0.94 -7.66
C MET A 139 10.24 2.31 -8.34
N GLY A 140 10.46 3.38 -7.57
CA GLY A 140 10.63 4.74 -8.10
C GLY A 140 9.32 5.40 -8.55
N LEU A 141 8.17 4.82 -8.19
CA LEU A 141 6.86 5.39 -8.47
C LEU A 141 6.39 6.29 -7.32
N GLY A 142 5.58 7.27 -7.67
CA GLY A 142 4.84 8.09 -6.72
C GLY A 142 3.45 7.52 -6.48
N ALA A 143 2.96 7.68 -5.26
CA ALA A 143 1.60 7.33 -4.87
C ALA A 143 1.11 8.22 -3.73
N VAL A 144 -0.21 8.28 -3.53
CA VAL A 144 -0.81 8.98 -2.39
C VAL A 144 -2.07 8.28 -1.91
N TRP A 145 -2.25 8.25 -0.61
CA TRP A 145 -3.47 7.78 0.05
C TRP A 145 -4.56 8.86 0.00
N CYS A 146 -5.60 8.65 -0.78
CA CYS A 146 -6.79 9.50 -0.83
C CYS A 146 -7.92 8.80 -0.05
N GLY A 147 -8.16 9.25 1.19
CA GLY A 147 -9.11 8.59 2.10
C GLY A 147 -10.57 8.71 1.61
N ILE A 148 -11.29 7.61 1.64
CA ILE A 148 -12.73 7.49 1.39
C ILE A 148 -13.44 7.23 2.70
N TYR A 149 -13.28 6.04 3.30
CA TYR A 149 -13.77 5.73 4.63
C TYR A 149 -13.01 6.57 5.69
N PRO A 150 -13.62 7.03 6.79
CA PRO A 150 -14.99 6.76 7.25
C PRO A 150 -16.04 7.79 6.77
N SER A 151 -15.78 8.58 5.74
CA SER A 151 -16.78 9.50 5.23
C SER A 151 -17.91 8.74 4.52
N LYS A 152 -19.09 8.73 5.13
CA LYS A 152 -20.27 8.08 4.56
C LYS A 152 -20.59 8.61 3.16
N GLU A 153 -20.55 9.93 2.99
CA GLU A 153 -20.80 10.60 1.72
C GLU A 153 -19.86 10.10 0.62
N ARG A 154 -18.53 10.07 0.90
CA ARG A 154 -17.54 9.60 -0.08
C ARG A 154 -17.66 8.12 -0.37
N THR A 155 -17.98 7.31 0.65
CA THR A 155 -18.15 5.87 0.51
C THR A 155 -19.33 5.56 -0.41
N GLU A 156 -20.49 6.14 -0.16
CA GLU A 156 -21.70 5.96 -0.97
C GLU A 156 -21.51 6.48 -2.39
N LEU A 157 -20.86 7.63 -2.53
CA LEU A 157 -20.55 8.22 -3.84
C LEU A 157 -19.64 7.29 -4.67
N LEU A 158 -18.57 6.74 -4.07
CA LEU A 158 -17.67 5.85 -4.80
C LEU A 158 -18.31 4.49 -5.11
N GLN A 159 -19.09 3.93 -4.17
CA GLN A 159 -19.85 2.72 -4.43
C GLN A 159 -20.79 2.92 -5.63
N LYS A 160 -21.53 4.03 -5.67
CA LYS A 160 -22.41 4.38 -6.78
C LYS A 160 -21.64 4.62 -8.09
N PHE A 161 -20.53 5.35 -8.03
CA PHE A 161 -19.72 5.69 -9.22
C PHE A 161 -19.18 4.43 -9.90
N LEU A 162 -18.75 3.43 -9.14
CA LEU A 162 -18.17 2.19 -9.66
C LEU A 162 -19.20 1.02 -9.68
N ASN A 163 -20.46 1.28 -9.32
CA ASN A 163 -21.51 0.24 -9.22
C ASN A 163 -21.07 -0.95 -8.34
N LEU A 164 -20.50 -0.65 -7.18
CA LEU A 164 -20.06 -1.67 -6.24
C LEU A 164 -21.23 -2.26 -5.46
N PRO A 165 -21.20 -3.56 -5.13
CA PRO A 165 -22.19 -4.15 -4.24
C PRO A 165 -22.04 -3.59 -2.82
N GLU A 166 -23.14 -3.59 -2.04
CA GLU A 166 -23.20 -2.99 -0.70
C GLU A 166 -22.14 -3.55 0.28
N ASN A 167 -21.77 -4.81 0.10
CA ASN A 167 -20.77 -5.44 0.95
C ASN A 167 -19.32 -5.03 0.62
N ILE A 168 -19.08 -4.33 -0.48
CA ILE A 168 -17.74 -3.83 -0.84
C ILE A 168 -17.64 -2.36 -0.44
N VAL A 169 -16.88 -2.12 0.61
CA VAL A 169 -16.74 -0.79 1.23
C VAL A 169 -15.36 -0.21 0.90
N PRO A 170 -15.27 0.85 0.07
CA PRO A 170 -13.98 1.44 -0.28
C PRO A 170 -13.34 2.18 0.90
N LEU A 171 -12.08 1.82 1.21
CA LEU A 171 -11.26 2.49 2.22
C LEU A 171 -10.58 3.73 1.66
N ASN A 172 -9.97 3.60 0.49
CA ASN A 172 -9.19 4.67 -0.12
C ASN A 172 -9.03 4.48 -1.64
N ILE A 173 -8.55 5.54 -2.28
CA ILE A 173 -8.10 5.54 -3.67
C ILE A 173 -6.60 5.85 -3.67
N ILE A 174 -5.82 5.08 -4.40
CA ILE A 174 -4.36 5.26 -4.53
C ILE A 174 -4.02 5.58 -5.99
N PRO A 175 -3.91 6.87 -6.36
CA PRO A 175 -3.33 7.28 -7.64
C PRO A 175 -1.84 6.95 -7.69
N ILE A 176 -1.35 6.45 -8.83
CA ILE A 176 0.02 5.97 -9.02
C ILE A 176 0.56 6.43 -10.37
N GLY A 177 1.83 6.82 -10.40
CA GLY A 177 2.53 7.22 -11.62
C GLY A 177 3.98 7.57 -11.36
N VAL A 178 4.69 8.00 -12.39
CA VAL A 178 6.05 8.53 -12.24
C VAL A 178 5.95 9.92 -11.60
N PRO A 179 6.66 10.23 -10.51
CA PRO A 179 6.61 11.57 -9.92
C PRO A 179 6.99 12.65 -10.94
N ALA A 180 6.24 13.76 -10.99
CA ALA A 180 6.60 14.91 -11.84
C ALA A 180 7.84 15.62 -11.31
N ASP A 181 7.92 15.72 -9.97
CA ASP A 181 9.00 16.39 -9.26
C ASP A 181 9.56 15.47 -8.15
N ASN A 182 10.75 15.80 -7.67
CA ASN A 182 11.31 15.14 -6.49
C ASN A 182 10.62 15.66 -5.23
N VAL A 183 9.67 14.88 -4.72
CA VAL A 183 8.93 15.22 -3.50
C VAL A 183 9.72 14.75 -2.29
N ALA A 184 10.27 15.71 -1.53
CA ALA A 184 10.95 15.40 -0.28
C ALA A 184 9.97 14.84 0.77
N PRO A 185 10.37 13.85 1.57
CA PRO A 185 9.58 13.40 2.70
C PRO A 185 9.44 14.54 3.71
N LYS A 186 8.29 14.59 4.38
CA LYS A 186 8.09 15.56 5.47
C LYS A 186 8.91 15.15 6.68
N GLU A 187 9.60 16.09 7.30
CA GLU A 187 10.16 15.91 8.63
C GLU A 187 9.04 15.57 9.61
N LYS A 188 9.21 14.48 10.38
CA LYS A 188 8.18 14.00 11.30
C LYS A 188 8.64 13.99 12.76
N PHE A 189 9.96 14.14 12.99
CA PHE A 189 10.56 14.13 14.33
C PHE A 189 11.73 15.12 14.39
#